data_8b4a010594d08b1e6459aec6436d1127
#
_entry.id   8b4a010594d08b1e6459aec6436d1127
#
_cell.length_a   1.000
_cell.length_b   1.000
_cell.length_c   1.000
_cell.angle_alpha   90.00
_cell.angle_beta   90.00
_cell.angle_gamma   90.00
#
_symmetry.space_group_name_H-M   'P 1'
#
loop_
_entity.id
_entity.type
_entity.pdbx_description
1 polymer ?
#
loop_
_entity_poly.entity_id
_entity_poly.type
_entity_poly.pdbx_seq_one_letter_code
_entity_poly.pdbx_strand_id
1 'polypeptide(L)'
;MTTTEFIGRERMTRRRMVGALLAVGVGLPIGVAGHASAAPVTRSPAQLKLPAPTGPYPVGTVSLHLVDGSRPDPVAGPGHHRELMASVWYPARDVGRYPRARWMPAAALQALLTSGGFKADAVVAPLTAGHEGAPVRRTGGRLPVVVFSHGAHDHRADTTIVVQELASHGYVVVTVDHTYDAFSEFPDGRLTVPLQDPKNSLGARDFAKDIRFVLDRIEDLAAGHNPDAEHRALPAGLRGALDPDRIGMFGWSKGGTATALVTSEDQRIRAGLSLDGPMQPMVTTDLDRPFMLMTAEFTRAAEPSVAEFWSHLRGWRLNVRADGAVHPSYGDYQALVPQLAKAVGMSDEELRSWIGTLDPGRAVRIQKAYPLAFFDLHLRHRGHLLDGPSVAFPEVKFLP
;
A
#
# COMPACT_ATOMS: atom_id res chain seq x y z
N MET A 1 19.35 -35.18 1.91
CA MET A 1 18.12 -34.43 1.66
C MET A 1 18.16 -34.00 0.22
N THR A 2 17.30 -34.55 -0.60
CA THR A 2 17.42 -34.52 -2.05
C THR A 2 16.73 -33.27 -2.63
N THR A 3 17.33 -32.73 -3.70
CA THR A 3 16.92 -31.54 -4.47
C THR A 3 15.42 -31.51 -4.86
N THR A 4 14.74 -32.64 -4.81
CA THR A 4 13.31 -32.81 -5.18
C THR A 4 12.35 -32.27 -4.10
N GLU A 5 12.71 -32.29 -2.82
CA GLU A 5 11.85 -31.78 -1.74
C GLU A 5 11.85 -30.25 -1.69
N PHE A 6 12.95 -29.61 -2.10
CA PHE A 6 13.05 -28.14 -2.14
C PHE A 6 12.17 -27.54 -3.24
N ILE A 7 12.10 -28.21 -4.40
CA ILE A 7 11.24 -27.79 -5.54
C ILE A 7 9.74 -27.93 -5.20
N GLY A 8 9.36 -28.91 -4.40
CA GLY A 8 7.98 -29.11 -3.96
C GLY A 8 7.45 -28.01 -3.02
N ARG A 9 8.29 -27.51 -2.11
CA ARG A 9 7.95 -26.42 -1.19
C ARG A 9 7.89 -25.07 -1.88
N GLU A 10 8.81 -24.79 -2.80
CA GLU A 10 8.76 -23.55 -3.60
C GLU A 10 7.51 -23.47 -4.49
N ARG A 11 7.07 -24.59 -5.06
CA ARG A 11 5.83 -24.65 -5.86
C ARG A 11 4.57 -24.44 -5.01
N MET A 12 4.57 -24.83 -3.74
CA MET A 12 3.41 -24.68 -2.86
C MET A 12 3.29 -23.22 -2.35
N THR A 13 4.42 -22.56 -2.05
CA THR A 13 4.46 -21.14 -1.66
C THR A 13 4.10 -20.22 -2.83
N ARG A 14 4.62 -20.50 -4.04
CA ARG A 14 4.26 -19.77 -5.26
C ARG A 14 2.80 -19.94 -5.66
N ARG A 15 2.24 -21.15 -5.50
CA ARG A 15 0.80 -21.37 -5.74
C ARG A 15 -0.09 -20.61 -4.76
N ARG A 16 0.31 -20.40 -3.51
CA ARG A 16 -0.45 -19.60 -2.54
C ARG A 16 -0.32 -18.09 -2.77
N MET A 17 0.84 -17.60 -3.22
CA MET A 17 0.99 -16.19 -3.64
C MET A 17 0.21 -15.84 -4.91
N VAL A 18 0.15 -16.76 -5.88
CA VAL A 18 -0.61 -16.59 -7.14
C VAL A 18 -2.06 -17.06 -6.97
N GLY A 19 -2.33 -17.96 -6.03
CA GLY A 19 -3.66 -18.53 -5.77
C GLY A 19 -4.66 -17.58 -5.11
N ALA A 20 -4.20 -16.44 -4.54
CA ALA A 20 -5.10 -15.40 -4.06
C ALA A 20 -5.72 -14.57 -5.21
N LEU A 21 -5.21 -14.73 -6.44
CA LEU A 21 -5.71 -14.02 -7.65
C LEU A 21 -6.27 -14.96 -8.73
N LEU A 22 -6.20 -16.29 -8.57
CA LEU A 22 -6.68 -17.27 -9.56
C LEU A 22 -7.61 -18.30 -8.93
N ALA A 23 -8.87 -17.96 -8.69
CA ALA A 23 -9.94 -18.90 -8.39
C ALA A 23 -10.59 -19.42 -9.68
N VAL A 24 -10.12 -20.59 -10.11
CA VAL A 24 -10.81 -21.70 -10.75
C VAL A 24 -12.14 -21.41 -11.48
N GLY A 25 -12.07 -21.36 -12.80
CA GLY A 25 -13.21 -21.66 -13.66
C GLY A 25 -13.43 -23.19 -13.77
N VAL A 26 -14.36 -23.73 -13.04
CA VAL A 26 -14.92 -25.07 -13.29
C VAL A 26 -16.22 -24.89 -14.05
N GLY A 27 -16.20 -25.20 -15.35
CA GLY A 27 -17.41 -25.27 -16.16
C GLY A 27 -18.26 -26.50 -15.79
N LEU A 28 -19.50 -26.26 -15.40
CA LEU A 28 -20.55 -27.27 -15.36
C LEU A 28 -21.55 -27.05 -16.49
N PRO A 29 -22.08 -28.09 -17.15
CA PRO A 29 -23.03 -27.91 -18.25
C PRO A 29 -24.41 -27.53 -17.68
N ILE A 30 -24.95 -26.41 -18.14
CA ILE A 30 -26.29 -25.95 -17.79
C ILE A 30 -27.31 -26.62 -18.72
N GLY A 31 -28.19 -27.40 -18.14
CA GLY A 31 -29.41 -27.88 -18.80
C GLY A 31 -30.38 -26.71 -18.99
N VAL A 32 -30.85 -26.56 -20.24
CA VAL A 32 -31.81 -25.53 -20.62
C VAL A 32 -33.20 -25.89 -20.10
N ALA A 33 -33.71 -25.14 -19.10
CA ALA A 33 -35.13 -25.05 -18.77
C ALA A 33 -35.59 -23.62 -19.03
N GLY A 34 -36.49 -23.45 -19.98
CA GLY A 34 -36.99 -22.14 -20.37
C GLY A 34 -37.78 -21.49 -19.25
N HIS A 35 -37.40 -20.29 -18.86
CA HIS A 35 -38.18 -19.40 -18.02
C HIS A 35 -38.29 -18.03 -18.70
N ALA A 36 -39.47 -17.46 -18.62
CA ALA A 36 -39.81 -16.15 -19.18
C ALA A 36 -38.81 -15.07 -18.74
N SER A 37 -38.19 -14.43 -19.72
CA SER A 37 -37.19 -13.36 -19.53
C SER A 37 -37.89 -12.10 -18.99
N ALA A 38 -37.77 -11.85 -17.70
CA ALA A 38 -37.89 -10.50 -17.17
C ALA A 38 -36.65 -9.72 -17.67
N ALA A 39 -36.87 -8.53 -18.27
CA ALA A 39 -35.78 -7.68 -18.71
C ALA A 39 -34.78 -7.45 -17.57
N PRO A 40 -33.46 -7.55 -17.80
CA PRO A 40 -32.48 -7.32 -16.77
C PRO A 40 -32.62 -5.88 -16.27
N VAL A 41 -32.98 -5.70 -15.02
CA VAL A 41 -32.84 -4.42 -14.33
C VAL A 41 -31.35 -4.15 -14.27
N THR A 42 -30.82 -3.29 -15.14
CA THR A 42 -29.44 -2.82 -15.11
C THR A 42 -29.26 -1.98 -13.83
N ARG A 43 -28.93 -2.64 -12.72
CA ARG A 43 -28.49 -1.93 -11.52
C ARG A 43 -27.18 -1.22 -11.84
N SER A 44 -27.12 0.08 -11.60
CA SER A 44 -25.84 0.82 -11.63
C SER A 44 -24.83 0.15 -10.71
N PRO A 45 -23.56 0.06 -11.11
CA PRO A 45 -22.50 -0.54 -10.28
C PRO A 45 -22.46 0.10 -8.90
N ALA A 46 -22.29 -0.71 -7.86
CA ALA A 46 -22.22 -0.23 -6.49
C ALA A 46 -20.95 0.59 -6.27
N GLN A 47 -21.08 1.80 -5.74
CA GLN A 47 -19.92 2.59 -5.33
C GLN A 47 -19.41 2.07 -4.00
N LEU A 48 -18.13 1.65 -3.96
CA LEU A 48 -17.46 1.26 -2.74
C LEU A 48 -17.22 2.48 -1.83
N LYS A 49 -16.97 2.21 -0.53
CA LYS A 49 -16.74 3.25 0.47
C LYS A 49 -15.51 2.92 1.29
N LEU A 50 -14.67 3.93 1.54
CA LEU A 50 -13.57 3.86 2.48
C LEU A 50 -13.96 4.49 3.81
N PRO A 51 -13.47 3.94 4.95
CA PRO A 51 -13.62 4.55 6.27
C PRO A 51 -12.95 5.93 6.32
N ALA A 52 -13.65 6.93 6.86
CA ALA A 52 -13.08 8.27 7.04
C ALA A 52 -11.91 8.26 8.03
N PRO A 53 -10.90 9.11 7.86
CA PRO A 53 -9.83 9.30 8.85
C PRO A 53 -10.36 9.94 10.13
N THR A 54 -9.60 9.81 11.23
CA THR A 54 -10.00 10.29 12.56
C THR A 54 -9.28 11.56 13.02
N GLY A 55 -8.26 11.99 12.27
CA GLY A 55 -7.46 13.16 12.62
C GLY A 55 -8.20 14.49 12.46
N PRO A 56 -7.67 15.55 13.07
CA PRO A 56 -8.33 16.85 13.12
C PRO A 56 -8.25 17.66 11.82
N TYR A 57 -7.41 17.23 10.86
CA TYR A 57 -7.18 17.99 9.63
C TYR A 57 -7.89 17.37 8.44
N PRO A 58 -8.60 18.19 7.60
CA PRO A 58 -8.97 17.77 6.26
C PRO A 58 -7.73 17.32 5.47
N VAL A 59 -7.91 16.42 4.53
CA VAL A 59 -6.83 15.84 3.72
C VAL A 59 -6.84 16.43 2.32
N GLY A 60 -5.69 16.85 1.83
CA GLY A 60 -5.45 17.20 0.42
C GLY A 60 -4.59 16.14 -0.25
N THR A 61 -4.66 16.07 -1.58
CA THR A 61 -3.81 15.17 -2.36
C THR A 61 -3.46 15.77 -3.72
N VAL A 62 -2.34 15.33 -4.28
CA VAL A 62 -1.94 15.60 -5.66
C VAL A 62 -1.16 14.42 -6.20
N SER A 63 -1.39 14.07 -7.47
CA SER A 63 -0.58 13.06 -8.18
C SER A 63 0.55 13.72 -8.94
N LEU A 64 1.74 13.12 -8.90
CA LEU A 64 2.95 13.52 -9.59
C LEU A 64 3.37 12.44 -10.57
N HIS A 65 3.81 12.83 -11.76
CA HIS A 65 4.57 11.99 -12.67
C HIS A 65 6.05 12.28 -12.46
N LEU A 66 6.81 11.25 -12.13
CA LEU A 66 8.24 11.35 -11.82
C LEU A 66 9.04 10.56 -12.86
N VAL A 67 10.08 11.18 -13.43
CA VAL A 67 10.97 10.56 -14.41
C VAL A 67 12.39 10.55 -13.88
N ASP A 68 12.97 9.37 -13.72
CA ASP A 68 14.36 9.18 -13.33
C ASP A 68 15.25 9.11 -14.56
N GLY A 69 15.73 10.27 -15.02
CA GLY A 69 16.59 10.38 -16.19
C GLY A 69 17.97 9.71 -16.04
N SER A 70 18.33 9.28 -14.81
CA SER A 70 19.61 8.59 -14.53
C SER A 70 19.53 7.08 -14.72
N ARG A 71 18.33 6.50 -14.76
CA ARG A 71 18.12 5.06 -14.87
C ARG A 71 17.32 4.69 -16.13
N PRO A 72 17.79 3.70 -16.92
CA PRO A 72 16.94 3.08 -17.93
C PRO A 72 15.79 2.34 -17.24
N ASP A 73 14.63 2.28 -17.90
CA ASP A 73 13.53 1.46 -17.40
C ASP A 73 13.87 -0.02 -17.61
N PRO A 74 13.77 -0.88 -16.55
CA PRO A 74 14.17 -2.28 -16.64
C PRO A 74 13.23 -3.13 -17.51
N VAL A 75 12.03 -2.63 -17.85
CA VAL A 75 11.01 -3.33 -18.63
C VAL A 75 10.88 -2.75 -20.03
N ALA A 76 10.75 -1.42 -20.15
CA ALA A 76 10.63 -0.75 -21.44
C ALA A 76 11.96 -0.78 -22.24
N GLY A 77 13.09 -1.01 -21.57
CA GLY A 77 14.38 -1.22 -22.21
C GLY A 77 15.11 0.05 -22.63
N PRO A 78 16.16 -0.09 -23.48
CA PRO A 78 17.02 1.02 -23.88
C PRO A 78 16.24 2.19 -24.52
N GLY A 79 16.60 3.41 -24.15
CA GLY A 79 15.98 4.64 -24.66
C GLY A 79 14.77 5.11 -23.86
N HIS A 80 14.29 4.30 -22.89
CA HIS A 80 13.23 4.68 -21.96
C HIS A 80 13.82 4.90 -20.57
N HIS A 81 13.48 6.01 -19.95
CA HIS A 81 13.81 6.28 -18.54
C HIS A 81 12.78 5.65 -17.60
N ARG A 82 13.20 5.38 -16.38
CA ARG A 82 12.30 4.89 -15.35
C ARG A 82 11.27 5.95 -14.96
N GLU A 83 9.99 5.65 -15.14
CA GLU A 83 8.86 6.52 -14.83
C GLU A 83 8.05 5.95 -13.66
N LEU A 84 7.60 6.81 -12.76
CA LEU A 84 6.78 6.43 -11.61
C LEU A 84 5.61 7.39 -11.46
N MET A 85 4.44 6.87 -11.09
CA MET A 85 3.35 7.69 -10.58
C MET A 85 3.42 7.71 -9.04
N ALA A 86 3.36 8.88 -8.47
CA ALA A 86 3.30 9.07 -7.03
C ALA A 86 2.08 9.92 -6.63
N SER A 87 1.55 9.72 -5.42
CA SER A 87 0.56 10.63 -4.84
C SER A 87 1.10 11.22 -3.54
N VAL A 88 0.95 12.51 -3.37
CA VAL A 88 1.32 13.24 -2.14
C VAL A 88 0.05 13.59 -1.40
N TRP A 89 -0.07 13.12 -0.16
CA TRP A 89 -1.20 13.35 0.74
C TRP A 89 -0.74 14.23 1.90
N TYR A 90 -1.54 15.19 2.32
CA TYR A 90 -1.11 16.18 3.30
C TYR A 90 -2.30 16.78 4.06
N PRO A 91 -2.08 17.36 5.27
CA PRO A 91 -3.10 18.16 5.93
C PRO A 91 -3.44 19.38 5.08
N ALA A 92 -4.73 19.57 4.80
CA ALA A 92 -5.23 20.63 3.93
C ALA A 92 -6.08 21.67 4.67
N ARG A 93 -6.36 22.77 3.99
CA ARG A 93 -7.32 23.81 4.39
C ARG A 93 -8.21 24.18 3.21
N ASP A 94 -9.31 24.84 3.48
CA ASP A 94 -10.22 25.40 2.47
C ASP A 94 -10.73 24.36 1.44
N VAL A 95 -10.91 23.12 1.87
CA VAL A 95 -11.16 21.96 1.00
C VAL A 95 -12.50 22.00 0.26
N GLY A 96 -13.48 22.80 0.69
CA GLY A 96 -14.84 22.85 0.12
C GLY A 96 -14.90 23.24 -1.36
N ARG A 97 -13.83 23.78 -1.94
CA ARG A 97 -13.74 24.17 -3.36
C ARG A 97 -13.03 23.12 -4.24
N TYR A 98 -12.58 22.02 -3.63
CA TYR A 98 -11.75 21.03 -4.28
C TYR A 98 -12.48 19.68 -4.33
N PRO A 99 -12.50 18.99 -5.47
CA PRO A 99 -13.17 17.70 -5.59
C PRO A 99 -12.47 16.65 -4.72
N ARG A 100 -13.24 15.67 -4.27
CA ARG A 100 -12.65 14.50 -3.60
C ARG A 100 -11.98 13.60 -4.62
N ALA A 101 -10.77 13.16 -4.30
CA ALA A 101 -10.02 12.21 -5.10
C ALA A 101 -10.68 10.83 -5.08
N ARG A 102 -10.67 10.16 -6.22
CA ARG A 102 -11.00 8.73 -6.30
C ARG A 102 -9.87 7.91 -5.69
N TRP A 103 -10.21 6.73 -5.18
CA TRP A 103 -9.23 5.76 -4.65
C TRP A 103 -8.17 5.41 -5.70
N MET A 104 -8.61 5.14 -6.92
CA MET A 104 -7.74 4.97 -8.09
C MET A 104 -8.47 5.42 -9.37
N PRO A 105 -7.74 5.67 -10.47
CA PRO A 105 -8.33 5.97 -11.77
C PRO A 105 -9.26 4.85 -12.27
N ALA A 106 -10.26 5.20 -13.07
CA ALA A 106 -11.27 4.24 -13.51
C ALA A 106 -10.68 3.10 -14.37
N ALA A 107 -9.77 3.42 -15.30
CA ALA A 107 -9.13 2.41 -16.14
C ALA A 107 -8.25 1.45 -15.32
N ALA A 108 -7.53 1.96 -14.33
CA ALA A 108 -6.74 1.14 -13.42
C ALA A 108 -7.61 0.21 -12.56
N LEU A 109 -8.76 0.69 -12.04
CA LEU A 109 -9.71 -0.15 -11.31
C LEU A 109 -10.29 -1.26 -12.20
N GLN A 110 -10.67 -0.95 -13.44
CA GLN A 110 -11.18 -1.94 -14.38
C GLN A 110 -10.16 -3.04 -14.66
N ALA A 111 -8.89 -2.66 -14.85
CA ALA A 111 -7.79 -3.61 -15.04
C ALA A 111 -7.56 -4.47 -13.78
N LEU A 112 -7.57 -3.87 -12.58
CA LEU A 112 -7.47 -4.57 -11.30
C LEU A 112 -8.61 -5.59 -11.13
N LEU A 113 -9.85 -5.20 -11.34
CA LEU A 113 -11.01 -6.09 -11.25
C LEU A 113 -10.90 -7.25 -12.25
N THR A 114 -10.55 -6.95 -13.48
CA THR A 114 -10.37 -7.98 -14.54
C THR A 114 -9.26 -8.96 -14.19
N SER A 115 -8.14 -8.48 -13.67
CA SER A 115 -7.03 -9.30 -13.18
C SER A 115 -7.45 -10.21 -12.03
N GLY A 116 -8.35 -9.77 -11.16
CA GLY A 116 -8.96 -10.56 -10.09
C GLY A 116 -10.10 -11.49 -10.54
N GLY A 117 -10.38 -11.59 -11.85
CA GLY A 117 -11.45 -12.44 -12.38
C GLY A 117 -12.87 -11.84 -12.26
N PHE A 118 -12.99 -10.56 -11.90
CA PHE A 118 -14.28 -9.87 -11.81
C PHE A 118 -14.61 -9.13 -13.12
N LYS A 119 -15.88 -8.75 -13.28
CA LYS A 119 -16.27 -7.86 -14.38
C LYS A 119 -15.63 -6.49 -14.17
N ALA A 120 -15.15 -5.86 -15.26
CA ALA A 120 -14.50 -4.55 -15.22
C ALA A 120 -15.37 -3.44 -14.60
N ASP A 121 -16.68 -3.59 -14.70
CA ASP A 121 -17.70 -2.65 -14.18
C ASP A 121 -18.43 -3.17 -12.93
N ALA A 122 -17.89 -4.18 -12.24
CA ALA A 122 -18.55 -4.79 -11.07
C ALA A 122 -18.85 -3.75 -9.97
N VAL A 123 -17.96 -2.80 -9.77
CA VAL A 123 -18.09 -1.71 -8.78
C VAL A 123 -17.45 -0.42 -9.29
N VAL A 124 -17.74 0.69 -8.59
CA VAL A 124 -17.11 1.99 -8.81
C VAL A 124 -16.16 2.29 -7.66
N ALA A 125 -15.00 2.88 -7.97
CA ALA A 125 -13.99 3.27 -6.99
C ALA A 125 -14.60 4.17 -5.89
N PRO A 126 -14.24 3.95 -4.62
CA PRO A 126 -14.65 4.84 -3.55
C PRO A 126 -14.03 6.23 -3.72
N LEU A 127 -14.69 7.24 -3.16
CA LEU A 127 -14.08 8.53 -2.94
C LEU A 127 -13.27 8.48 -1.63
N THR A 128 -12.05 8.97 -1.68
CA THR A 128 -11.16 9.09 -0.52
C THR A 128 -11.53 10.32 0.32
N ALA A 129 -10.87 10.54 1.45
CA ALA A 129 -10.95 11.80 2.19
C ALA A 129 -10.08 12.92 1.57
N GLY A 130 -9.21 12.59 0.60
CA GLY A 130 -8.33 13.55 -0.05
C GLY A 130 -9.08 14.47 -1.01
N HIS A 131 -8.76 15.76 -0.96
CA HIS A 131 -9.26 16.78 -1.88
C HIS A 131 -8.15 17.17 -2.87
N GLU A 132 -8.40 16.98 -4.16
CA GLU A 132 -7.40 17.18 -5.22
C GLU A 132 -6.99 18.64 -5.34
N GLY A 133 -5.69 18.91 -5.18
CA GLY A 133 -5.13 20.25 -5.32
C GLY A 133 -5.42 21.22 -4.17
N ALA A 134 -6.09 20.78 -3.09
CA ALA A 134 -6.40 21.65 -1.96
C ALA A 134 -5.13 22.23 -1.31
N PRO A 135 -5.14 23.51 -0.84
CA PRO A 135 -3.97 24.12 -0.24
C PRO A 135 -3.49 23.40 1.01
N VAL A 136 -2.17 23.31 1.18
CA VAL A 136 -1.56 22.70 2.37
C VAL A 136 -1.86 23.53 3.62
N ARG A 137 -2.23 22.87 4.71
CA ARG A 137 -2.30 23.44 6.04
C ARG A 137 -0.96 23.27 6.74
N ARG A 138 -0.25 24.36 6.98
CA ARG A 138 0.95 24.34 7.82
C ARG A 138 0.57 24.43 9.30
N THR A 139 1.13 23.56 10.13
CA THR A 139 0.82 23.45 11.56
C THR A 139 2.00 23.87 12.45
N GLY A 140 2.75 24.91 12.04
CA GLY A 140 3.84 25.46 12.85
C GLY A 140 5.24 24.99 12.48
N GLY A 141 5.48 24.62 11.22
CA GLY A 141 6.80 24.20 10.73
C GLY A 141 6.71 23.30 9.50
N ARG A 142 7.80 22.59 9.20
CA ARG A 142 7.83 21.55 8.19
C ARG A 142 7.12 20.29 8.72
N LEU A 143 6.45 19.58 7.84
CA LEU A 143 5.66 18.40 8.15
C LEU A 143 6.52 17.14 8.00
N PRO A 144 6.54 16.21 8.97
CA PRO A 144 7.23 14.94 8.81
C PRO A 144 6.60 14.14 7.66
N VAL A 145 7.44 13.35 7.01
CA VAL A 145 7.09 12.60 5.79
C VAL A 145 7.01 11.11 6.09
N VAL A 146 6.06 10.43 5.48
CA VAL A 146 6.00 8.97 5.47
C VAL A 146 5.89 8.51 4.02
N VAL A 147 6.75 7.57 3.60
CA VAL A 147 6.72 6.99 2.26
C VAL A 147 6.03 5.63 2.31
N PHE A 148 5.19 5.31 1.33
CA PHE A 148 4.52 4.03 1.21
C PHE A 148 4.90 3.32 -0.09
N SER A 149 5.21 2.01 0.02
CA SER A 149 5.48 1.10 -1.08
C SER A 149 4.51 -0.09 -1.04
N HIS A 150 3.80 -0.32 -2.16
CA HIS A 150 2.76 -1.36 -2.27
C HIS A 150 3.32 -2.78 -2.37
N GLY A 151 2.46 -3.78 -2.29
CA GLY A 151 2.76 -5.19 -2.49
C GLY A 151 3.00 -5.55 -3.96
N ALA A 152 3.33 -6.82 -4.20
CA ALA A 152 3.47 -7.32 -5.57
C ALA A 152 2.14 -7.23 -6.33
N HIS A 153 2.20 -6.67 -7.55
CA HIS A 153 1.06 -6.58 -8.47
C HIS A 153 -0.13 -5.78 -7.92
N ASP A 154 0.15 -4.76 -7.11
CA ASP A 154 -0.87 -3.92 -6.49
C ASP A 154 -0.78 -2.45 -6.97
N HIS A 155 -0.96 -1.46 -6.11
CA HIS A 155 -0.97 -0.05 -6.50
C HIS A 155 -0.75 0.88 -5.29
N ARG A 156 -0.39 2.14 -5.54
CA ARG A 156 -0.12 3.17 -4.53
C ARG A 156 -1.30 3.52 -3.61
N ALA A 157 -2.50 3.04 -3.91
CA ALA A 157 -3.71 3.32 -3.13
C ALA A 157 -4.17 2.15 -2.24
N ASP A 158 -3.46 1.01 -2.20
CA ASP A 158 -3.89 -0.20 -1.49
C ASP A 158 -3.98 -0.06 0.04
N THR A 159 -3.39 1.00 0.60
CA THR A 159 -3.43 1.33 2.03
C THR A 159 -3.93 2.76 2.30
N THR A 160 -4.86 3.25 1.49
CA THR A 160 -5.41 4.62 1.63
C THR A 160 -5.99 4.88 3.03
N ILE A 161 -6.52 3.87 3.71
CA ILE A 161 -6.99 3.99 5.11
C ILE A 161 -5.88 4.49 6.03
N VAL A 162 -4.68 3.91 5.93
CA VAL A 162 -3.50 4.32 6.72
C VAL A 162 -2.99 5.68 6.24
N VAL A 163 -2.90 5.87 4.93
CA VAL A 163 -2.38 7.09 4.29
C VAL A 163 -3.20 8.33 4.69
N GLN A 164 -4.52 8.27 4.54
CA GLN A 164 -5.38 9.40 4.90
C GLN A 164 -5.47 9.61 6.43
N GLU A 165 -5.31 8.55 7.23
CA GLU A 165 -5.20 8.66 8.69
C GLU A 165 -3.97 9.47 9.08
N LEU A 166 -2.78 9.09 8.57
CA LEU A 166 -1.53 9.82 8.81
C LEU A 166 -1.61 11.28 8.33
N ALA A 167 -2.14 11.52 7.11
CA ALA A 167 -2.28 12.86 6.58
C ALA A 167 -3.22 13.73 7.44
N SER A 168 -4.34 13.17 7.91
CA SER A 168 -5.28 13.87 8.79
C SER A 168 -4.69 14.21 10.17
N HIS A 169 -3.62 13.51 10.57
CA HIS A 169 -2.85 13.77 11.79
C HIS A 169 -1.61 14.66 11.55
N GLY A 170 -1.46 15.22 10.34
CA GLY A 170 -0.44 16.22 10.05
C GLY A 170 0.88 15.67 9.51
N TYR A 171 0.87 14.50 8.90
CA TYR A 171 1.98 14.00 8.09
C TYR A 171 1.79 14.37 6.62
N VAL A 172 2.89 14.48 5.89
CA VAL A 172 2.87 14.32 4.43
C VAL A 172 3.11 12.83 4.15
N VAL A 173 2.24 12.21 3.34
CA VAL A 173 2.44 10.82 2.94
C VAL A 173 2.65 10.77 1.43
N VAL A 174 3.72 10.11 0.99
CA VAL A 174 4.04 9.90 -0.42
C VAL A 174 3.86 8.43 -0.75
N THR A 175 2.92 8.12 -1.63
CA THR A 175 2.65 6.75 -2.09
C THR A 175 3.12 6.58 -3.52
N VAL A 176 3.65 5.42 -3.89
CA VAL A 176 4.35 5.20 -5.17
C VAL A 176 3.79 3.98 -5.88
N ASP A 177 3.50 4.11 -7.18
CA ASP A 177 3.33 2.97 -8.08
C ASP A 177 4.68 2.56 -8.64
N HIS A 178 5.06 1.30 -8.45
CA HIS A 178 6.21 0.70 -9.11
C HIS A 178 5.78 0.25 -10.52
N THR A 179 5.95 1.12 -11.50
CA THR A 179 5.50 0.93 -12.89
C THR A 179 5.89 -0.45 -13.42
N TYR A 180 4.95 -1.13 -14.08
CA TYR A 180 5.02 -2.53 -14.51
C TYR A 180 4.91 -3.59 -13.40
N ASP A 181 4.81 -3.18 -12.14
CA ASP A 181 4.36 -4.01 -11.01
C ASP A 181 3.13 -3.39 -10.32
N ALA A 182 2.57 -2.35 -10.94
CA ALA A 182 1.39 -1.64 -10.46
C ALA A 182 0.36 -1.41 -11.56
N PHE A 183 -0.92 -1.28 -11.16
CA PHE A 183 -2.00 -0.75 -11.99
C PHE A 183 -1.93 0.78 -11.96
N SER A 184 -1.26 1.38 -12.93
CA SER A 184 -0.95 2.81 -12.92
C SER A 184 -1.40 3.50 -14.20
N GLU A 185 -2.14 4.62 -14.06
CA GLU A 185 -2.52 5.49 -15.16
C GLU A 185 -1.67 6.76 -15.12
N PHE A 186 -1.07 7.09 -16.27
CA PHE A 186 -0.23 8.27 -16.48
C PHE A 186 -1.04 9.48 -16.97
N PRO A 187 -0.51 10.71 -16.89
CA PRO A 187 -1.22 11.91 -17.32
C PRO A 187 -1.62 11.91 -18.80
N ASP A 188 -0.88 11.21 -19.64
CA ASP A 188 -1.17 11.01 -21.07
C ASP A 188 -2.29 9.98 -21.36
N GLY A 189 -2.87 9.39 -20.31
CA GLY A 189 -3.89 8.34 -20.41
C GLY A 189 -3.32 6.93 -20.61
N ARG A 190 -2.01 6.76 -20.68
CA ARG A 190 -1.36 5.45 -20.75
C ARG A 190 -1.59 4.69 -19.45
N LEU A 191 -2.09 3.45 -19.57
CA LEU A 191 -2.25 2.51 -18.46
C LEU A 191 -1.13 1.47 -18.49
N THR A 192 -0.43 1.29 -17.41
CA THR A 192 0.44 0.14 -17.17
C THR A 192 -0.17 -0.81 -16.15
N VAL A 193 0.07 -2.09 -16.35
CA VAL A 193 -0.41 -3.17 -15.48
C VAL A 193 0.76 -4.05 -15.05
N PRO A 194 0.62 -4.84 -13.97
CA PRO A 194 1.66 -5.75 -13.55
C PRO A 194 2.02 -6.77 -14.64
N LEU A 195 3.33 -7.00 -14.82
CA LEU A 195 3.81 -8.03 -15.74
C LEU A 195 3.51 -9.41 -15.17
N GLN A 196 3.00 -10.28 -16.03
CA GLN A 196 2.69 -11.68 -15.67
C GLN A 196 3.89 -12.63 -15.90
N ASP A 197 4.96 -12.16 -16.53
CA ASP A 197 6.16 -12.96 -16.80
C ASP A 197 7.09 -12.95 -15.57
N PRO A 198 7.29 -14.10 -14.88
CA PRO A 198 8.17 -14.19 -13.72
C PRO A 198 9.64 -13.84 -14.03
N LYS A 199 10.07 -13.94 -15.30
CA LYS A 199 11.45 -13.62 -15.71
C LYS A 199 11.71 -12.11 -15.78
N ASN A 200 10.65 -11.33 -15.97
CA ASN A 200 10.72 -9.88 -16.07
C ASN A 200 10.06 -9.17 -14.88
N SER A 201 9.72 -9.91 -13.81
CA SER A 201 9.10 -9.34 -12.62
C SER A 201 10.09 -8.46 -11.84
N LEU A 202 9.62 -7.29 -11.39
CA LEU A 202 10.39 -6.44 -10.49
C LEU A 202 10.50 -7.05 -9.09
N GLY A 203 11.70 -7.06 -8.53
CA GLY A 203 11.96 -7.51 -7.16
C GLY A 203 11.88 -6.38 -6.14
N ALA A 204 11.92 -6.72 -4.83
CA ALA A 204 11.97 -5.72 -3.77
C ALA A 204 13.19 -4.78 -3.86
N ARG A 205 14.30 -5.23 -4.47
CA ARG A 205 15.46 -4.36 -4.74
C ARG A 205 15.17 -3.30 -5.79
N ASP A 206 14.32 -3.58 -6.77
CA ASP A 206 13.91 -2.59 -7.77
C ASP A 206 12.96 -1.57 -7.16
N PHE A 207 12.05 -2.02 -6.28
CA PHE A 207 11.23 -1.14 -5.47
C PHE A 207 12.10 -0.22 -4.58
N ALA A 208 13.14 -0.76 -3.95
CA ALA A 208 14.06 0.02 -3.14
C ALA A 208 14.80 1.11 -3.95
N LYS A 209 15.18 0.81 -5.21
CA LYS A 209 15.77 1.82 -6.12
C LYS A 209 14.76 2.92 -6.46
N ASP A 210 13.51 2.55 -6.75
CA ASP A 210 12.43 3.51 -7.02
C ASP A 210 12.18 4.41 -5.80
N ILE A 211 12.13 3.84 -4.60
CA ILE A 211 11.95 4.61 -3.37
C ILE A 211 13.11 5.59 -3.14
N ARG A 212 14.37 5.21 -3.37
CA ARG A 212 15.50 6.15 -3.23
C ARG A 212 15.36 7.34 -4.18
N PHE A 213 14.97 7.10 -5.42
CA PHE A 213 14.66 8.18 -6.35
C PHE A 213 13.51 9.06 -5.83
N VAL A 214 12.46 8.48 -5.25
CA VAL A 214 11.36 9.24 -4.64
C VAL A 214 11.84 10.06 -3.44
N LEU A 215 12.78 9.56 -2.65
CA LEU A 215 13.40 10.33 -1.56
C LEU A 215 14.13 11.58 -2.09
N ASP A 216 14.83 11.48 -3.23
CA ASP A 216 15.43 12.64 -3.88
C ASP A 216 14.36 13.66 -4.33
N ARG A 217 13.20 13.20 -4.83
CA ARG A 217 12.07 14.09 -5.19
C ARG A 217 11.39 14.71 -3.98
N ILE A 218 11.40 14.04 -2.82
CA ILE A 218 10.96 14.62 -1.53
C ILE A 218 11.90 15.76 -1.11
N GLU A 219 13.20 15.60 -1.28
CA GLU A 219 14.20 16.67 -1.02
C GLU A 219 13.98 17.86 -1.96
N ASP A 220 13.71 17.64 -3.26
CA ASP A 220 13.34 18.71 -4.18
C ASP A 220 12.11 19.50 -3.72
N LEU A 221 11.03 18.81 -3.34
CA LEU A 221 9.84 19.47 -2.79
C LEU A 221 10.15 20.24 -1.50
N ALA A 222 10.99 19.70 -0.62
CA ALA A 222 11.42 20.35 0.61
C ALA A 222 12.29 21.60 0.34
N ALA A 223 13.09 21.59 -0.74
CA ALA A 223 13.88 22.72 -1.23
C ALA A 223 13.03 23.75 -2.00
N GLY A 224 11.75 23.44 -2.29
CA GLY A 224 10.86 24.36 -3.02
C GLY A 224 10.79 24.13 -4.53
N HIS A 225 11.42 23.08 -5.04
CA HIS A 225 11.37 22.71 -6.45
C HIS A 225 10.09 21.92 -6.78
N ASN A 226 9.71 21.88 -8.05
CA ASN A 226 8.62 21.06 -8.55
C ASN A 226 9.21 19.83 -9.27
N PRO A 227 9.06 18.60 -8.73
CA PRO A 227 9.61 17.40 -9.34
C PRO A 227 8.71 16.77 -10.40
N ASP A 228 7.50 17.29 -10.62
CA ASP A 228 6.58 16.78 -11.62
C ASP A 228 7.14 16.95 -13.05
N ALA A 229 7.18 15.87 -13.83
CA ALA A 229 7.82 15.86 -15.14
C ALA A 229 7.12 16.76 -16.16
N GLU A 230 5.80 16.96 -16.05
CA GLU A 230 5.06 17.91 -16.86
C GLU A 230 5.02 19.31 -16.24
N HIS A 231 5.71 19.55 -15.13
CA HIS A 231 5.70 20.83 -14.41
C HIS A 231 4.30 21.34 -14.04
N ARG A 232 3.33 20.43 -13.83
CA ARG A 232 1.97 20.80 -13.42
C ARG A 232 2.00 21.58 -12.12
N ALA A 233 1.04 22.50 -11.97
CA ALA A 233 0.96 23.36 -10.79
C ALA A 233 0.76 22.54 -9.51
N LEU A 234 1.62 22.74 -8.53
CA LEU A 234 1.49 22.09 -7.23
C LEU A 234 0.50 22.86 -6.33
N PRO A 235 -0.16 22.15 -5.40
CA PRO A 235 -1.01 22.77 -4.39
C PRO A 235 -0.30 23.90 -3.63
N ALA A 236 -1.02 24.97 -3.38
CA ALA A 236 -0.47 26.11 -2.67
C ALA A 236 0.09 25.70 -1.30
N GLY A 237 1.34 26.06 -1.03
CA GLY A 237 2.04 25.76 0.22
C GLY A 237 2.70 24.38 0.29
N LEU A 238 2.64 23.53 -0.75
CA LEU A 238 3.29 22.22 -0.76
C LEU A 238 4.82 22.34 -0.84
N ARG A 239 5.32 23.23 -1.72
CA ARG A 239 6.76 23.50 -1.80
C ARG A 239 7.29 24.02 -0.48
N GLY A 240 8.37 23.41 0.02
CA GLY A 240 8.99 23.76 1.30
C GLY A 240 8.17 23.35 2.52
N ALA A 241 7.09 22.53 2.36
CA ALA A 241 6.30 22.04 3.49
C ALA A 241 6.88 20.79 4.14
N LEU A 242 7.64 20.00 3.42
CA LEU A 242 8.15 18.69 3.83
C LEU A 242 9.40 18.84 4.71
N ASP A 243 9.50 17.98 5.72
CA ASP A 243 10.67 17.88 6.58
C ASP A 243 11.56 16.69 6.15
N PRO A 244 12.68 16.95 5.46
CA PRO A 244 13.56 15.88 4.99
C PRO A 244 14.36 15.20 6.12
N ASP A 245 14.40 15.79 7.33
CA ASP A 245 15.08 15.21 8.48
C ASP A 245 14.21 14.23 9.28
N ARG A 246 12.90 14.21 9.00
CA ARG A 246 11.90 13.35 9.66
C ARG A 246 11.11 12.53 8.64
N ILE A 247 11.79 11.57 8.00
CA ILE A 247 11.17 10.66 7.03
C ILE A 247 11.05 9.27 7.63
N GLY A 248 9.83 8.72 7.64
CA GLY A 248 9.55 7.31 7.89
C GLY A 248 9.13 6.59 6.61
N MET A 249 9.12 5.27 6.65
CA MET A 249 8.65 4.47 5.52
C MET A 249 7.85 3.27 6.00
N PHE A 250 6.80 2.91 5.27
CA PHE A 250 6.13 1.63 5.45
C PHE A 250 5.82 0.99 4.10
N GLY A 251 5.62 -0.30 4.14
CA GLY A 251 5.21 -1.04 2.94
C GLY A 251 4.48 -2.32 3.28
N TRP A 252 3.68 -2.77 2.33
CA TRP A 252 2.95 -4.03 2.42
C TRP A 252 3.63 -5.11 1.57
N SER A 253 3.71 -6.35 2.08
CA SER A 253 4.23 -7.49 1.31
C SER A 253 5.63 -7.22 0.72
N LYS A 254 5.81 -7.25 -0.60
CA LYS A 254 7.05 -6.86 -1.31
C LYS A 254 7.52 -5.45 -0.91
N GLY A 255 6.59 -4.51 -0.76
CA GLY A 255 6.88 -3.15 -0.27
C GLY A 255 7.40 -3.13 1.17
N GLY A 256 6.98 -4.08 2.02
CA GLY A 256 7.52 -4.29 3.36
C GLY A 256 8.99 -4.71 3.32
N THR A 257 9.35 -5.61 2.39
CA THR A 257 10.76 -5.98 2.13
C THR A 257 11.56 -4.78 1.59
N ALA A 258 10.98 -4.02 0.64
CA ALA A 258 11.62 -2.80 0.13
C ALA A 258 11.84 -1.78 1.26
N THR A 259 10.90 -1.66 2.22
CA THR A 259 11.06 -0.82 3.41
C THR A 259 12.26 -1.26 4.25
N ALA A 260 12.41 -2.55 4.49
CA ALA A 260 13.56 -3.08 5.23
C ALA A 260 14.88 -2.77 4.50
N LEU A 261 14.95 -3.01 3.19
CA LEU A 261 16.13 -2.69 2.35
C LEU A 261 16.48 -1.20 2.39
N VAL A 262 15.51 -0.32 2.10
CA VAL A 262 15.76 1.12 2.08
C VAL A 262 16.15 1.63 3.47
N THR A 263 15.45 1.17 4.53
CA THR A 263 15.78 1.58 5.90
C THR A 263 17.21 1.13 6.28
N SER A 264 17.68 -0.02 5.81
CA SER A 264 19.03 -0.50 6.08
C SER A 264 20.11 0.26 5.32
N GLU A 265 19.81 0.75 4.11
CA GLU A 265 20.80 1.29 3.18
C GLU A 265 20.77 2.82 3.04
N ASP A 266 19.66 3.50 3.38
CA ASP A 266 19.48 4.95 3.24
C ASP A 266 19.21 5.62 4.60
N GLN A 267 20.13 6.50 5.01
CA GLN A 267 20.07 7.17 6.30
C GLN A 267 18.95 8.20 6.44
N ARG A 268 18.31 8.60 5.34
CA ARG A 268 17.16 9.52 5.34
C ARG A 268 15.94 8.88 6.01
N ILE A 269 15.77 7.55 5.92
CA ILE A 269 14.68 6.85 6.61
C ILE A 269 15.01 6.69 8.10
N ARG A 270 14.24 7.34 8.96
CA ARG A 270 14.43 7.35 10.42
C ARG A 270 13.69 6.23 11.13
N ALA A 271 12.62 5.69 10.54
CA ALA A 271 11.82 4.60 11.10
C ALA A 271 11.15 3.80 9.98
N GLY A 272 11.16 2.47 10.07
CA GLY A 272 10.59 1.55 9.09
C GLY A 272 9.48 0.67 9.67
N LEU A 273 8.42 0.43 8.90
CA LEU A 273 7.31 -0.45 9.27
C LEU A 273 6.98 -1.40 8.12
N SER A 274 6.96 -2.70 8.38
CA SER A 274 6.51 -3.71 7.43
C SER A 274 5.12 -4.24 7.80
N LEU A 275 4.20 -4.18 6.84
CA LEU A 275 2.91 -4.84 6.91
C LEU A 275 3.03 -6.18 6.19
N ASP A 276 3.22 -7.24 6.96
CA ASP A 276 3.31 -8.64 6.51
C ASP A 276 4.25 -8.89 5.31
N GLY A 277 5.46 -8.28 5.35
CA GLY A 277 6.49 -8.48 4.32
C GLY A 277 7.30 -9.76 4.55
N PRO A 278 7.59 -10.54 3.49
CA PRO A 278 8.33 -11.80 3.60
C PRO A 278 9.85 -11.64 3.78
N MET A 279 10.41 -10.41 3.73
CA MET A 279 11.83 -10.09 3.82
C MET A 279 12.71 -10.85 2.79
N GLN A 280 12.20 -10.99 1.57
CA GLN A 280 12.89 -11.61 0.44
C GLN A 280 13.17 -10.60 -0.69
N PRO A 281 14.45 -10.43 -1.13
CA PRO A 281 15.64 -11.17 -0.68
C PRO A 281 15.97 -10.92 0.79
N MET A 282 16.67 -11.87 1.43
CA MET A 282 17.08 -11.76 2.84
C MET A 282 17.81 -10.45 3.09
N VAL A 283 17.46 -9.77 4.18
CA VAL A 283 18.08 -8.54 4.65
C VAL A 283 18.91 -8.91 5.88
N THR A 284 20.23 -8.92 5.71
CA THR A 284 21.20 -9.37 6.70
C THR A 284 22.11 -8.25 7.23
N THR A 285 21.76 -7.00 6.95
CA THR A 285 22.45 -5.82 7.45
C THR A 285 21.89 -5.45 8.81
N ASP A 286 22.76 -5.26 9.82
CA ASP A 286 22.35 -4.78 11.13
C ASP A 286 21.72 -3.38 11.03
N LEU A 287 20.61 -3.18 11.71
CA LEU A 287 19.78 -1.98 11.65
C LEU A 287 19.55 -1.41 13.06
N ASP A 288 20.12 -0.22 13.32
CA ASP A 288 19.99 0.48 14.60
C ASP A 288 18.74 1.39 14.64
N ARG A 289 18.12 1.68 13.48
CA ARG A 289 16.92 2.52 13.41
C ARG A 289 15.67 1.73 13.81
N PRO A 290 14.67 2.40 14.40
CA PRO A 290 13.42 1.76 14.80
C PRO A 290 12.75 1.01 13.64
N PHE A 291 12.33 -0.24 13.89
CA PHE A 291 11.60 -1.03 12.92
C PHE A 291 10.48 -1.83 13.58
N MET A 292 9.26 -1.73 13.01
CA MET A 292 8.11 -2.49 13.45
C MET A 292 7.68 -3.52 12.39
N LEU A 293 7.35 -4.73 12.83
CA LEU A 293 6.71 -5.76 12.02
C LEU A 293 5.24 -5.89 12.46
N MET A 294 4.31 -5.69 11.54
CA MET A 294 2.91 -6.09 11.71
C MET A 294 2.71 -7.35 10.86
N THR A 295 2.81 -8.51 11.49
CA THR A 295 2.78 -9.80 10.78
C THR A 295 1.37 -10.41 10.77
N ALA A 296 1.06 -11.18 9.73
CA ALA A 296 -0.15 -11.99 9.59
C ALA A 296 0.21 -13.42 9.18
N GLU A 297 0.59 -13.64 7.91
CA GLU A 297 1.02 -14.93 7.37
C GLU A 297 2.54 -15.09 7.39
N PHE A 298 3.28 -14.03 7.03
CA PHE A 298 4.75 -14.04 7.05
C PHE A 298 5.27 -13.73 8.46
N THR A 299 5.04 -14.68 9.38
CA THR A 299 5.53 -14.58 10.76
C THR A 299 6.97 -15.08 10.86
N ARG A 300 7.69 -14.70 11.93
CA ARG A 300 9.03 -15.22 12.22
C ARG A 300 9.10 -16.73 12.33
N ALA A 301 7.99 -17.38 12.71
CA ALA A 301 7.91 -18.84 12.80
C ALA A 301 7.67 -19.53 11.44
N ALA A 302 6.95 -18.85 10.54
CA ALA A 302 6.55 -19.41 9.26
C ALA A 302 7.50 -19.05 8.11
N GLU A 303 8.18 -17.91 8.20
CA GLU A 303 9.04 -17.38 7.15
C GLU A 303 10.46 -17.09 7.70
N PRO A 304 11.43 -17.95 7.35
CA PRO A 304 12.80 -17.83 7.87
C PRO A 304 13.47 -16.48 7.59
N SER A 305 13.18 -15.83 6.46
CA SER A 305 13.75 -14.53 6.13
C SER A 305 13.26 -13.41 7.06
N VAL A 306 12.04 -13.53 7.61
CA VAL A 306 11.53 -12.60 8.63
C VAL A 306 12.23 -12.82 9.97
N ALA A 307 12.50 -14.08 10.34
CA ALA A 307 13.27 -14.41 11.54
C ALA A 307 14.71 -13.90 11.42
N GLU A 308 15.35 -14.09 10.27
CA GLU A 308 16.69 -13.58 9.99
C GLU A 308 16.75 -12.06 10.10
N PHE A 309 15.87 -11.34 9.42
CA PHE A 309 15.80 -9.88 9.52
C PHE A 309 15.58 -9.41 10.97
N TRP A 310 14.69 -10.08 11.71
CA TRP A 310 14.48 -9.77 13.12
C TRP A 310 15.75 -9.89 13.94
N SER A 311 16.62 -10.86 13.64
CA SER A 311 17.90 -11.04 14.33
C SER A 311 18.90 -9.91 14.07
N HIS A 312 18.73 -9.14 13.00
CA HIS A 312 19.54 -7.98 12.63
C HIS A 312 19.01 -6.64 13.15
N LEU A 313 17.82 -6.60 13.75
CA LEU A 313 17.30 -5.37 14.36
C LEU A 313 17.97 -5.11 15.72
N ARG A 314 18.88 -4.14 15.78
CA ARG A 314 19.67 -3.77 16.96
C ARG A 314 19.06 -2.63 17.76
N GLY A 315 18.33 -1.72 17.09
CA GLY A 315 17.64 -0.61 17.73
C GLY A 315 16.27 -0.99 18.30
N TRP A 316 15.40 -0.01 18.47
CA TRP A 316 14.03 -0.26 18.88
C TRP A 316 13.32 -1.16 17.86
N ARG A 317 12.72 -2.22 18.35
CA ARG A 317 12.00 -3.17 17.50
C ARG A 317 10.73 -3.66 18.17
N LEU A 318 9.70 -3.90 17.38
CA LEU A 318 8.45 -4.48 17.84
C LEU A 318 7.87 -5.39 16.76
N ASN A 319 7.38 -6.56 17.16
CA ASN A 319 6.56 -7.39 16.28
C ASN A 319 5.17 -7.54 16.89
N VAL A 320 4.14 -7.12 16.16
CA VAL A 320 2.74 -7.32 16.55
C VAL A 320 2.03 -8.19 15.52
N ARG A 321 0.99 -8.89 15.96
CA ARG A 321 0.10 -9.68 15.12
C ARG A 321 -1.33 -9.56 15.61
N ALA A 322 -2.28 -9.33 14.71
CA ALA A 322 -3.69 -9.38 15.06
C ALA A 322 -4.22 -10.81 14.88
N ASP A 323 -4.96 -11.32 15.86
CA ASP A 323 -5.60 -12.64 15.80
C ASP A 323 -6.60 -12.67 14.65
N GLY A 324 -6.55 -13.72 13.82
CA GLY A 324 -7.42 -13.88 12.66
C GLY A 324 -7.06 -13.06 11.44
N ALA A 325 -5.97 -12.26 11.50
CA ALA A 325 -5.46 -11.54 10.33
C ALA A 325 -4.83 -12.50 9.32
N VAL A 326 -5.03 -12.19 8.03
CA VAL A 326 -4.39 -12.80 6.86
C VAL A 326 -3.61 -11.73 6.10
N HIS A 327 -2.87 -12.13 5.06
CA HIS A 327 -1.98 -11.22 4.32
C HIS A 327 -2.60 -9.88 3.90
N PRO A 328 -3.85 -9.78 3.36
CA PRO A 328 -4.47 -8.50 3.01
C PRO A 328 -5.06 -7.71 4.19
N SER A 329 -5.01 -8.23 5.42
CA SER A 329 -5.73 -7.64 6.56
C SER A 329 -5.23 -6.26 6.98
N TYR A 330 -4.04 -5.85 6.54
CA TYR A 330 -3.46 -4.54 6.85
C TYR A 330 -3.58 -3.53 5.70
N GLY A 331 -4.39 -3.84 4.66
CA GLY A 331 -4.68 -2.97 3.52
C GLY A 331 -6.16 -2.62 3.39
N ASP A 332 -6.48 -1.81 2.38
CA ASP A 332 -7.85 -1.35 2.09
C ASP A 332 -8.80 -2.50 1.72
N TYR A 333 -8.26 -3.62 1.24
CA TYR A 333 -9.04 -4.82 0.89
C TYR A 333 -9.89 -5.33 2.05
N GLN A 334 -9.41 -5.18 3.29
CA GLN A 334 -10.19 -5.55 4.48
C GLN A 334 -11.52 -4.80 4.59
N ALA A 335 -11.60 -3.56 4.09
CA ALA A 335 -12.82 -2.76 4.07
C ALA A 335 -13.59 -2.86 2.75
N LEU A 336 -12.90 -3.07 1.62
CA LEU A 336 -13.49 -3.03 0.29
C LEU A 336 -14.01 -4.38 -0.18
N VAL A 337 -13.32 -5.49 0.11
CA VAL A 337 -13.73 -6.84 -0.34
C VAL A 337 -15.08 -7.26 0.22
N PRO A 338 -15.48 -6.99 1.48
CA PRO A 338 -16.82 -7.29 1.95
C PRO A 338 -17.93 -6.57 1.18
N GLN A 339 -17.66 -5.37 0.63
CA GLN A 339 -18.58 -4.61 -0.18
C GLN A 339 -18.64 -5.16 -1.61
N LEU A 340 -17.48 -5.51 -2.19
CA LEU A 340 -17.39 -6.19 -3.48
C LEU A 340 -18.13 -7.54 -3.43
N ALA A 341 -17.90 -8.34 -2.38
CA ALA A 341 -18.56 -9.63 -2.18
C ALA A 341 -20.08 -9.55 -2.28
N LYS A 342 -20.66 -8.54 -1.64
CA LYS A 342 -22.14 -8.27 -1.74
C LYS A 342 -22.56 -7.89 -3.16
N ALA A 343 -21.73 -7.15 -3.89
CA ALA A 343 -22.05 -6.69 -5.25
C ALA A 343 -22.00 -7.85 -6.27
N VAL A 344 -21.05 -8.78 -6.11
CA VAL A 344 -20.82 -9.89 -7.07
C VAL A 344 -21.43 -11.21 -6.62
N GLY A 345 -21.98 -11.31 -5.40
CA GLY A 345 -22.54 -12.55 -4.88
C GLY A 345 -21.48 -13.59 -4.44
N MET A 346 -20.33 -13.12 -3.93
CA MET A 346 -19.28 -13.97 -3.38
C MET A 346 -19.78 -14.75 -2.16
N SER A 347 -19.39 -16.01 -2.02
CA SER A 347 -19.73 -16.82 -0.86
C SER A 347 -18.98 -16.37 0.41
N ASP A 348 -19.48 -16.74 1.59
CA ASP A 348 -18.82 -16.45 2.87
C ASP A 348 -17.46 -17.17 3.00
N GLU A 349 -17.28 -18.32 2.35
CA GLU A 349 -16.01 -19.04 2.32
C GLU A 349 -14.97 -18.29 1.50
N GLU A 350 -15.34 -17.85 0.29
CA GLU A 350 -14.48 -17.02 -0.56
C GLU A 350 -14.15 -15.71 0.15
N LEU A 351 -15.13 -15.03 0.74
CA LEU A 351 -14.88 -13.79 1.50
C LEU A 351 -13.86 -14.03 2.63
N ARG A 352 -14.03 -15.12 3.40
CA ARG A 352 -13.08 -15.47 4.47
C ARG A 352 -11.67 -15.77 3.96
N SER A 353 -11.52 -16.31 2.77
CA SER A 353 -10.20 -16.54 2.18
C SER A 353 -9.47 -15.22 1.88
N TRP A 354 -10.20 -14.13 1.61
CA TRP A 354 -9.66 -12.80 1.35
C TRP A 354 -9.33 -12.02 2.63
N ILE A 355 -10.20 -12.04 3.63
CA ILE A 355 -10.13 -11.13 4.78
C ILE A 355 -9.83 -11.83 6.11
N GLY A 356 -9.71 -13.16 6.11
CA GLY A 356 -9.52 -13.95 7.34
C GLY A 356 -10.75 -13.96 8.25
N THR A 357 -10.48 -14.09 9.55
CA THR A 357 -11.51 -14.09 10.60
C THR A 357 -11.47 -12.84 11.48
N LEU A 358 -10.50 -11.95 11.28
CA LEU A 358 -10.45 -10.65 11.95
C LEU A 358 -11.62 -9.79 11.45
N ASP A 359 -12.43 -9.28 12.38
CA ASP A 359 -13.54 -8.38 12.04
C ASP A 359 -13.05 -7.18 11.21
N PRO A 360 -13.67 -6.87 10.05
CA PRO A 360 -13.21 -5.79 9.18
C PRO A 360 -13.17 -4.41 9.87
N GLY A 361 -14.12 -4.12 10.75
CA GLY A 361 -14.13 -2.86 11.49
C GLY A 361 -12.99 -2.79 12.51
N ARG A 362 -12.64 -3.92 13.15
CA ARG A 362 -11.49 -4.03 14.06
C ARG A 362 -10.18 -3.89 13.29
N ALA A 363 -10.05 -4.55 12.14
CA ALA A 363 -8.87 -4.43 11.27
C ALA A 363 -8.63 -2.97 10.86
N VAL A 364 -9.66 -2.24 10.44
CA VAL A 364 -9.59 -0.82 10.11
C VAL A 364 -9.10 0.02 11.30
N ARG A 365 -9.57 -0.27 12.52
CA ARG A 365 -9.10 0.44 13.72
C ARG A 365 -7.62 0.16 14.01
N ILE A 366 -7.17 -1.08 13.83
CA ILE A 366 -5.76 -1.47 13.99
C ILE A 366 -4.88 -0.78 12.94
N GLN A 367 -5.30 -0.80 11.66
CA GLN A 367 -4.60 -0.13 10.56
C GLN A 367 -4.42 1.37 10.81
N LYS A 368 -5.39 2.04 11.42
CA LYS A 368 -5.28 3.46 11.77
C LYS A 368 -4.38 3.70 12.98
N ALA A 369 -4.53 2.88 14.01
CA ALA A 369 -3.90 3.15 15.31
C ALA A 369 -2.42 2.80 15.34
N TYR A 370 -2.01 1.61 14.87
CA TYR A 370 -0.65 1.12 15.07
C TYR A 370 0.38 1.82 14.16
N PRO A 371 0.15 2.02 12.85
CA PRO A 371 1.07 2.82 12.03
C PRO A 371 1.18 4.27 12.51
N LEU A 372 0.07 4.92 12.88
CA LEU A 372 0.09 6.26 13.43
C LEU A 372 0.90 6.32 14.73
N ALA A 373 0.68 5.39 15.66
CA ALA A 373 1.42 5.32 16.92
C ALA A 373 2.93 5.10 16.68
N PHE A 374 3.30 4.28 15.70
CA PHE A 374 4.69 4.04 15.35
C PHE A 374 5.39 5.31 14.85
N PHE A 375 4.79 6.01 13.89
CA PHE A 375 5.40 7.23 13.37
C PHE A 375 5.32 8.39 14.38
N ASP A 376 4.27 8.49 15.19
CA ASP A 376 4.20 9.47 16.28
C ASP A 376 5.31 9.25 17.32
N LEU A 377 5.60 8.00 17.69
CA LEU A 377 6.68 7.68 18.61
C LEU A 377 8.06 8.06 18.05
N HIS A 378 8.36 7.66 16.81
CA HIS A 378 9.71 7.75 16.27
C HIS A 378 10.02 9.02 15.49
N LEU A 379 9.00 9.71 14.93
CA LEU A 379 9.20 10.98 14.20
C LEU A 379 8.75 12.21 14.99
N ARG A 380 7.96 12.02 16.05
CA ARG A 380 7.41 13.12 16.87
C ARG A 380 7.62 12.96 18.36
N HIS A 381 8.19 11.84 18.81
CA HIS A 381 8.50 11.52 20.21
C HIS A 381 7.28 11.61 21.13
N ARG A 382 6.15 11.03 20.71
CA ARG A 382 4.89 11.03 21.47
C ARG A 382 4.10 9.74 21.32
N GLY A 383 3.18 9.46 22.28
CA GLY A 383 2.31 8.28 22.26
C GLY A 383 2.84 7.13 23.11
N HIS A 384 1.94 6.24 23.53
CA HIS A 384 2.21 5.13 24.45
C HIS A 384 1.55 3.81 24.05
N LEU A 385 0.88 3.77 22.89
CA LEU A 385 0.18 2.55 22.44
C LEU A 385 1.13 1.36 22.22
N LEU A 386 2.38 1.63 21.92
CA LEU A 386 3.40 0.61 21.61
C LEU A 386 4.22 0.19 22.84
N ASP A 387 3.90 0.70 24.03
CA ASP A 387 4.59 0.31 25.28
C ASP A 387 4.19 -1.09 25.76
N GLY A 388 3.04 -1.62 25.28
CA GLY A 388 2.53 -2.95 25.63
C GLY A 388 1.14 -3.24 25.08
N PRO A 389 0.62 -4.46 25.32
CA PRO A 389 -0.73 -4.84 24.89
C PRO A 389 -1.81 -3.89 25.43
N SER A 390 -2.78 -3.55 24.57
CA SER A 390 -3.83 -2.59 24.89
C SER A 390 -5.19 -3.27 25.03
N VAL A 391 -5.94 -2.94 26.08
CA VAL A 391 -7.33 -3.40 26.25
C VAL A 391 -8.28 -2.90 25.14
N ALA A 392 -7.90 -1.81 24.44
CA ALA A 392 -8.65 -1.30 23.30
C ALA A 392 -8.46 -2.18 22.04
N PHE A 393 -7.41 -3.00 22.01
CA PHE A 393 -7.03 -3.88 20.89
C PHE A 393 -6.64 -5.27 21.43
N PRO A 394 -7.58 -6.02 22.06
CA PRO A 394 -7.28 -7.31 22.70
C PRO A 394 -6.82 -8.39 21.71
N GLU A 395 -7.18 -8.24 20.44
CA GLU A 395 -6.77 -9.12 19.34
C GLU A 395 -5.30 -8.90 18.90
N VAL A 396 -4.67 -7.77 19.25
CA VAL A 396 -3.28 -7.51 18.87
C VAL A 396 -2.33 -8.08 19.90
N LYS A 397 -1.49 -9.01 19.47
CA LYS A 397 -0.47 -9.68 20.29
C LYS A 397 0.88 -9.05 20.02
N PHE A 398 1.60 -8.75 21.09
CA PHE A 398 3.00 -8.35 21.07
C PHE A 398 3.84 -9.62 21.12
N LEU A 399 4.64 -9.86 20.09
CA LEU A 399 5.47 -11.07 19.98
C LEU A 399 6.90 -10.74 20.40
N PRO A 400 7.47 -11.46 21.38
CA PRO A 400 8.80 -11.18 21.95
C PRO A 400 9.94 -11.37 20.95
#